data_9443f1b550ca72652ae6e9d8691021ba
#
_entry.id   9443f1b550ca72652ae6e9d8691021ba
#
_cell.length_a   1.000
_cell.length_b   1.000
_cell.length_c   1.000
_cell.angle_alpha   90.00
_cell.angle_beta   90.00
_cell.angle_gamma   90.00
#
_symmetry.space_group_name_H-M   'P 1'
#
loop_
_entity.id
_entity.type
_entity.pdbx_description
1 polymer ?
#
loop_
_entity_poly.entity_id
_entity_poly.type
_entity_poly.pdbx_seq_one_letter_code
_entity_poly.pdbx_strand_id
1 'polypeptide(L)'
;FIADSCARIWEIPRFQPQETYDVGIVLGGIADYDKITKAHNFNKHADRLMEAEQLYLKGIIKKIMLSGGNGELLKNEYIEANAMKDYLIQNNIPIEDIIIENTSRNTKENALNSSNILKKRYKEGDFLLITSACHMRRSLMCFEKNNLKVTAFPTDCTNSYRNTSIGYILLPRSQATEQWEILIKEWVGYVIYSISY
;
A
#
# COMPACT_ATOMS: atom_id res chain seq x y z
N PHE A 1 13.67 9.41 17.97
CA PHE A 1 12.66 9.27 19.02
C PHE A 1 11.36 10.06 18.70
N ILE A 2 11.45 11.39 18.47
CA ILE A 2 10.25 12.22 18.20
C ILE A 2 9.55 11.75 16.91
N ALA A 3 10.28 11.57 15.80
CA ALA A 3 9.72 11.05 14.56
C ALA A 3 9.01 9.70 14.75
N ASP A 4 9.64 8.77 15.48
CA ASP A 4 9.06 7.47 15.83
C ASP A 4 7.76 7.62 16.64
N SER A 5 7.72 8.56 17.58
CA SER A 5 6.50 8.84 18.37
C SER A 5 5.38 9.40 17.49
N CYS A 6 5.70 10.31 16.56
CA CYS A 6 4.74 10.86 15.61
C CYS A 6 4.23 9.78 14.63
N ALA A 7 5.11 8.90 14.14
CA ALA A 7 4.73 7.79 13.30
C ALA A 7 3.72 6.87 14.01
N ARG A 8 3.98 6.47 15.24
CA ARG A 8 3.08 5.61 16.04
C ARG A 8 1.69 6.22 16.27
N ILE A 9 1.61 7.54 16.42
CA ILE A 9 0.32 8.25 16.55
C ILE A 9 -0.41 8.30 15.21
N TRP A 10 0.34 8.44 14.13
CA TRP A 10 -0.20 8.52 12.77
C TRP A 10 -0.65 7.17 12.23
N GLU A 11 0.11 6.11 12.46
CA GLU A 11 -0.15 4.78 11.95
C GLU A 11 -1.41 4.15 12.54
N ILE A 12 -2.09 3.34 11.74
CA ILE A 12 -3.17 2.47 12.22
C ILE A 12 -2.51 1.18 12.70
N PRO A 13 -2.84 0.70 13.92
CA PRO A 13 -2.27 -0.54 14.43
C PRO A 13 -2.62 -1.75 13.53
N ARG A 14 -1.64 -2.62 13.33
CA ARG A 14 -1.86 -3.89 12.63
C ARG A 14 -2.74 -4.81 13.48
N PHE A 15 -3.67 -5.51 12.83
CA PHE A 15 -4.47 -6.56 13.44
C PHE A 15 -4.33 -7.86 12.67
N GLN A 16 -4.75 -8.97 13.27
CA GLN A 16 -4.84 -10.25 12.61
C GLN A 16 -6.27 -10.43 12.09
N PRO A 17 -6.47 -10.56 10.76
CA PRO A 17 -7.79 -10.78 10.20
C PRO A 17 -8.38 -12.10 10.73
N GLN A 18 -9.62 -12.03 11.24
CA GLN A 18 -10.36 -13.20 11.73
C GLN A 18 -11.42 -13.66 10.72
N GLU A 19 -11.69 -12.84 9.72
CA GLU A 19 -12.70 -13.05 8.69
C GLU A 19 -12.03 -13.24 7.33
N THR A 20 -12.78 -13.76 6.37
CA THR A 20 -12.34 -13.87 4.98
C THR A 20 -12.83 -12.69 4.19
N TYR A 21 -12.02 -12.26 3.22
CA TYR A 21 -12.30 -11.13 2.33
C TYR A 21 -12.35 -11.59 0.88
N ASP A 22 -13.22 -10.99 0.09
CA ASP A 22 -13.32 -11.32 -1.34
C ASP A 22 -12.09 -10.87 -2.12
N VAL A 23 -11.54 -9.69 -1.77
CA VAL A 23 -10.36 -9.15 -2.47
C VAL A 23 -9.43 -8.43 -1.47
N GLY A 24 -8.14 -8.75 -1.54
CA GLY A 24 -7.06 -7.94 -0.97
C GLY A 24 -6.57 -6.93 -2.01
N ILE A 25 -6.68 -5.64 -1.71
CA ILE A 25 -6.26 -4.54 -2.59
C ILE A 25 -4.85 -4.11 -2.19
N VAL A 26 -3.87 -4.38 -3.03
CA VAL A 26 -2.47 -3.98 -2.85
C VAL A 26 -2.21 -2.68 -3.57
N LEU A 27 -1.83 -1.64 -2.85
CA LEU A 27 -1.44 -0.37 -3.46
C LEU A 27 0.03 -0.38 -3.86
N GLY A 28 0.32 0.17 -5.05
CA GLY A 28 1.67 0.36 -5.58
C GLY A 28 2.56 1.30 -4.77
N GLY A 29 3.70 1.67 -5.32
CA GLY A 29 4.80 2.35 -4.64
C GLY A 29 5.78 1.36 -4.00
N ILE A 30 5.84 0.14 -4.52
CA ILE A 30 6.67 -0.97 -4.00
C ILE A 30 7.78 -1.42 -4.95
N ALA A 31 7.76 -0.95 -6.19
CA ALA A 31 8.75 -1.33 -7.18
C ALA A 31 9.17 -0.15 -8.05
N ASP A 32 10.46 -0.11 -8.34
CA ASP A 32 11.10 0.86 -9.22
C ASP A 32 11.63 0.14 -10.48
N TYR A 33 11.67 0.85 -11.60
CA TYR A 33 12.20 0.31 -12.85
C TYR A 33 13.60 0.85 -13.13
N ASP A 34 14.58 -0.05 -13.19
CA ASP A 34 15.92 0.29 -13.64
C ASP A 34 15.98 0.29 -15.17
N LYS A 35 16.14 1.49 -15.75
CA LYS A 35 16.20 1.69 -17.22
C LYS A 35 17.46 1.11 -17.85
N ILE A 36 18.53 0.91 -17.06
CA ILE A 36 19.81 0.39 -17.55
C ILE A 36 19.73 -1.14 -17.67
N THR A 37 19.34 -1.78 -16.59
CA THR A 37 19.27 -3.25 -16.54
C THR A 37 17.94 -3.79 -17.08
N LYS A 38 16.96 -2.91 -17.33
CA LYS A 38 15.57 -3.23 -17.72
C LYS A 38 14.90 -4.20 -16.74
N ALA A 39 15.24 -4.08 -15.47
CA ALA A 39 14.76 -4.93 -14.39
C ALA A 39 13.86 -4.16 -13.43
N HIS A 40 12.95 -4.89 -12.78
CA HIS A 40 12.14 -4.37 -11.68
C HIS A 40 12.86 -4.62 -10.36
N ASN A 41 13.04 -3.56 -9.58
CA ASN A 41 13.62 -3.62 -8.26
C ASN A 41 12.54 -3.35 -7.22
N PHE A 42 12.18 -4.34 -6.44
CA PHE A 42 11.31 -4.14 -5.30
C PHE A 42 12.03 -3.33 -4.22
N ASN A 43 11.35 -2.32 -3.71
CA ASN A 43 11.87 -1.45 -2.67
C ASN A 43 11.45 -1.93 -1.26
N LYS A 44 11.76 -1.15 -0.23
CA LYS A 44 11.45 -1.47 1.17
C LYS A 44 9.95 -1.66 1.49
N HIS A 45 9.06 -1.28 0.59
CA HIS A 45 7.61 -1.43 0.76
C HIS A 45 7.04 -2.70 0.08
N ALA A 46 7.91 -3.62 -0.37
CA ALA A 46 7.52 -4.90 -0.96
C ALA A 46 6.70 -5.78 0.00
N ASP A 47 6.77 -5.54 1.30
CA ASP A 47 5.95 -6.19 2.32
C ASP A 47 4.46 -6.20 1.98
N ARG A 48 3.96 -5.17 1.28
CA ARG A 48 2.56 -5.11 0.83
C ARG A 48 2.20 -6.31 -0.04
N LEU A 49 3.06 -6.63 -1.00
CA LEU A 49 2.83 -7.73 -1.93
C LEU A 49 3.05 -9.09 -1.26
N MET A 50 4.10 -9.20 -0.46
CA MET A 50 4.42 -10.44 0.27
C MET A 50 3.33 -10.80 1.28
N GLU A 51 2.80 -9.81 2.01
CA GLU A 51 1.69 -10.03 2.95
C GLU A 51 0.39 -10.40 2.22
N ALA A 52 0.10 -9.77 1.07
CA ALA A 52 -1.05 -10.14 0.25
C ALA A 52 -0.96 -11.59 -0.24
N GLU A 53 0.20 -12.02 -0.71
CA GLU A 53 0.48 -13.41 -1.08
C GLU A 53 0.22 -14.36 0.09
N GLN A 54 0.75 -14.05 1.28
CA GLN A 54 0.56 -14.84 2.49
C GLN A 54 -0.92 -14.93 2.90
N LEU A 55 -1.67 -13.83 2.80
CA LEU A 55 -3.09 -13.81 3.10
C LEU A 55 -3.89 -14.67 2.11
N TYR A 56 -3.51 -14.64 0.82
CA TYR A 56 -4.12 -15.47 -0.20
C TYR A 56 -3.85 -16.96 0.05
N LEU A 57 -2.60 -17.33 0.28
CA LEU A 57 -2.22 -18.72 0.57
C LEU A 57 -2.88 -19.30 1.83
N LYS A 58 -3.20 -18.43 2.80
CA LYS A 58 -3.95 -18.80 4.01
C LYS A 58 -5.48 -18.83 3.79
N GLY A 59 -5.97 -18.46 2.60
CA GLY A 59 -7.40 -18.39 2.31
C GLY A 59 -8.13 -17.24 3.00
N ILE A 60 -7.40 -16.24 3.52
CA ILE A 60 -7.97 -15.04 4.16
C ILE A 60 -8.51 -14.07 3.10
N ILE A 61 -7.84 -13.96 1.96
CA ILE A 61 -8.35 -13.25 0.79
C ILE A 61 -8.53 -14.23 -0.36
N LYS A 62 -9.62 -14.10 -1.13
CA LYS A 62 -9.93 -14.99 -2.26
C LYS A 62 -9.26 -14.58 -3.55
N LYS A 63 -9.03 -13.26 -3.72
CA LYS A 63 -8.35 -12.68 -4.89
C LYS A 63 -7.45 -11.55 -4.46
N ILE A 64 -6.44 -11.25 -5.29
CA ILE A 64 -5.50 -10.15 -5.09
C ILE A 64 -5.76 -9.11 -6.17
N MET A 65 -6.06 -7.87 -5.78
CA MET A 65 -6.11 -6.74 -6.69
C MET A 65 -4.82 -5.93 -6.57
N LEU A 66 -4.14 -5.73 -7.69
CA LEU A 66 -2.94 -4.93 -7.80
C LEU A 66 -3.32 -3.56 -8.38
N SER A 67 -3.12 -2.49 -7.61
CA SER A 67 -3.45 -1.13 -8.02
C SER A 67 -2.20 -0.26 -8.03
N GLY A 68 -1.70 0.03 -9.23
CA GLY A 68 -0.53 0.85 -9.44
C GLY A 68 -0.21 0.97 -10.92
N GLY A 69 -0.40 2.16 -11.46
CA GLY A 69 -0.03 2.49 -12.83
C GLY A 69 1.38 3.09 -12.91
N ASN A 70 1.53 4.13 -13.71
CA ASN A 70 2.78 4.87 -13.87
C ASN A 70 2.68 6.20 -13.13
N GLY A 71 3.32 6.30 -11.96
CA GLY A 71 3.37 7.54 -11.16
C GLY A 71 4.37 8.58 -11.67
N GLU A 72 5.18 8.28 -12.70
CA GLU A 72 6.14 9.22 -13.25
C GLU A 72 5.48 10.18 -14.25
N LEU A 73 5.87 11.46 -14.20
CA LEU A 73 5.42 12.53 -15.12
C LEU A 73 5.90 12.32 -16.57
N LEU A 74 6.97 11.56 -16.76
CA LEU A 74 7.51 11.20 -18.06
C LEU A 74 6.96 9.83 -18.47
N LYS A 75 6.43 9.74 -19.70
CA LYS A 75 5.92 8.49 -20.28
C LYS A 75 6.98 7.39 -20.26
N ASN A 76 6.97 6.58 -19.23
CA ASN A 76 7.70 5.32 -19.19
C ASN A 76 6.71 4.20 -19.53
N GLU A 77 7.17 3.21 -20.28
CA GLU A 77 6.41 1.99 -20.54
C GLU A 77 6.22 1.11 -19.30
N TYR A 78 6.75 1.57 -18.17
CA TYR A 78 6.72 0.86 -16.90
C TYR A 78 5.37 0.99 -16.20
N ILE A 79 4.74 -0.14 -15.95
CA ILE A 79 3.49 -0.26 -15.20
C ILE A 79 3.75 -1.17 -14.01
N GLU A 80 3.76 -0.61 -12.81
CA GLU A 80 4.11 -1.30 -11.57
C GLU A 80 3.21 -2.53 -11.30
N ALA A 81 1.91 -2.42 -11.54
CA ALA A 81 0.97 -3.53 -11.36
C ALA A 81 1.32 -4.76 -12.21
N ASN A 82 1.98 -4.58 -13.36
CA ASN A 82 2.43 -5.70 -14.19
C ASN A 82 3.61 -6.44 -13.53
N ALA A 83 4.57 -5.72 -12.94
CA ALA A 83 5.66 -6.33 -12.19
C ALA A 83 5.17 -7.13 -10.98
N MET A 84 4.23 -6.54 -10.23
CA MET A 84 3.58 -7.23 -9.11
C MET A 84 2.87 -8.50 -9.56
N LYS A 85 2.15 -8.43 -10.70
CA LYS A 85 1.47 -9.59 -11.29
C LYS A 85 2.46 -10.69 -11.65
N ASP A 86 3.55 -10.33 -12.35
CA ASP A 86 4.54 -11.29 -12.80
C ASP A 86 5.22 -12.01 -11.62
N TYR A 87 5.47 -11.29 -10.53
CA TYR A 87 5.94 -11.87 -9.27
C TYR A 87 4.94 -12.91 -8.71
N LEU A 88 3.66 -12.57 -8.61
CA LEU A 88 2.64 -13.48 -8.08
C LEU A 88 2.47 -14.73 -8.95
N ILE A 89 2.50 -14.58 -10.28
CA ILE A 89 2.42 -15.72 -11.20
C ILE A 89 3.63 -16.65 -11.04
N GLN A 90 4.85 -16.10 -10.87
CA GLN A 90 6.06 -16.89 -10.61
C GLN A 90 5.96 -17.66 -9.29
N ASN A 91 5.18 -17.16 -8.31
CA ASN A 91 4.89 -17.84 -7.05
C ASN A 91 3.62 -18.72 -7.11
N ASN A 92 3.19 -19.11 -8.31
CA ASN A 92 2.07 -20.03 -8.55
C ASN A 92 0.69 -19.48 -8.09
N ILE A 93 0.50 -18.17 -8.03
CA ILE A 93 -0.83 -17.59 -7.85
C ILE A 93 -1.55 -17.61 -9.21
N PRO A 94 -2.75 -18.23 -9.32
CA PRO A 94 -3.50 -18.30 -10.56
C PRO A 94 -3.84 -16.91 -11.12
N ILE A 95 -3.67 -16.73 -12.43
CA ILE A 95 -3.93 -15.43 -13.08
C ILE A 95 -5.39 -14.99 -12.96
N GLU A 96 -6.33 -15.91 -12.89
CA GLU A 96 -7.76 -15.69 -12.67
C GLU A 96 -8.09 -15.11 -11.28
N ASP A 97 -7.16 -15.24 -10.36
CA ASP A 97 -7.29 -14.69 -8.99
C ASP A 97 -6.58 -13.35 -8.83
N ILE A 98 -5.93 -12.85 -9.90
CA ILE A 98 -5.28 -11.55 -9.93
C ILE A 98 -6.14 -10.55 -10.69
N ILE A 99 -6.48 -9.45 -10.03
CA ILE A 99 -7.20 -8.30 -10.63
C ILE A 99 -6.19 -7.17 -10.81
N ILE A 100 -6.15 -6.56 -11.99
CA ILE A 100 -5.19 -5.50 -12.29
C ILE A 100 -5.91 -4.17 -12.49
N GLU A 101 -5.42 -3.15 -11.81
CA GLU A 101 -5.65 -1.73 -12.07
C GLU A 101 -4.29 -1.10 -12.35
N ASN A 102 -4.04 -0.68 -13.57
CA ASN A 102 -2.73 -0.26 -14.05
C ASN A 102 -2.75 1.11 -14.74
N THR A 103 -3.78 1.91 -14.51
CA THR A 103 -3.98 3.20 -15.18
C THR A 103 -3.79 4.41 -14.25
N SER A 104 -3.81 4.20 -12.96
CA SER A 104 -3.70 5.25 -11.95
C SER A 104 -2.28 5.83 -11.84
N ARG A 105 -2.19 7.13 -11.54
CA ARG A 105 -0.95 7.88 -11.40
C ARG A 105 -0.70 8.36 -9.96
N ASN A 106 -1.69 8.23 -9.11
CA ASN A 106 -1.64 8.69 -7.72
C ASN A 106 -2.70 7.97 -6.87
N THR A 107 -2.65 8.14 -5.55
CA THR A 107 -3.53 7.44 -4.61
C THR A 107 -5.03 7.72 -4.83
N LYS A 108 -5.38 8.95 -5.25
CA LYS A 108 -6.77 9.30 -5.57
C LYS A 108 -7.28 8.49 -6.76
N GLU A 109 -6.48 8.40 -7.83
CA GLU A 109 -6.79 7.61 -9.00
C GLU A 109 -6.80 6.11 -8.70
N ASN A 110 -5.87 5.61 -7.87
CA ASN A 110 -5.87 4.22 -7.39
C ASN A 110 -7.21 3.89 -6.74
N ALA A 111 -7.66 4.71 -5.79
CA ALA A 111 -8.92 4.49 -5.09
C ALA A 111 -10.13 4.57 -6.04
N LEU A 112 -10.17 5.56 -6.93
CA LEU A 112 -11.26 5.71 -7.90
C LEU A 112 -11.36 4.52 -8.84
N ASN A 113 -10.24 4.16 -9.48
CA ASN A 113 -10.21 3.12 -10.51
C ASN A 113 -10.46 1.74 -9.90
N SER A 114 -9.82 1.44 -8.75
CA SER A 114 -10.07 0.20 -8.00
C SER A 114 -11.52 0.08 -7.57
N SER A 115 -12.11 1.16 -7.02
CA SER A 115 -13.52 1.17 -6.63
C SER A 115 -14.46 0.91 -7.81
N ASN A 116 -14.18 1.51 -8.97
CA ASN A 116 -14.97 1.29 -10.18
C ASN A 116 -14.90 -0.16 -10.68
N ILE A 117 -13.72 -0.77 -10.64
CA ILE A 117 -13.53 -2.17 -11.04
C ILE A 117 -14.28 -3.09 -10.05
N LEU A 118 -14.10 -2.89 -8.76
CA LEU A 118 -14.68 -3.75 -7.73
C LEU A 118 -16.20 -3.66 -7.68
N LYS A 119 -16.77 -2.45 -7.74
CA LYS A 119 -18.22 -2.26 -7.77
C LYS A 119 -18.91 -2.88 -8.99
N LYS A 120 -18.21 -2.98 -10.13
CA LYS A 120 -18.73 -3.68 -11.31
C LYS A 120 -18.72 -5.20 -11.16
N ARG A 121 -17.74 -5.75 -10.41
CA ARG A 121 -17.55 -7.19 -10.23
C ARG A 121 -18.32 -7.75 -9.03
N TYR A 122 -18.49 -6.93 -7.99
CA TYR A 122 -19.09 -7.32 -6.72
C TYR A 122 -20.22 -6.35 -6.37
N LYS A 123 -21.46 -6.84 -6.26
CA LYS A 123 -22.59 -6.04 -5.77
C LYS A 123 -22.41 -5.68 -4.30
N GLU A 124 -22.00 -6.67 -3.54
CA GLU A 124 -21.58 -6.59 -2.14
C GLU A 124 -20.30 -7.39 -2.02
N GLY A 125 -19.29 -6.88 -1.35
CA GLY A 125 -18.03 -7.56 -1.19
C GLY A 125 -17.24 -6.99 -0.01
N ASP A 126 -16.48 -7.86 0.63
CA ASP A 126 -15.58 -7.51 1.71
C ASP A 126 -14.17 -7.33 1.16
N PHE A 127 -13.62 -6.13 1.35
CA PHE A 127 -12.35 -5.74 0.77
C PHE A 127 -11.33 -5.41 1.85
N LEU A 128 -10.12 -5.95 1.70
CA LEU A 128 -8.98 -5.69 2.59
C LEU A 128 -8.00 -4.78 1.87
N LEU A 129 -7.76 -3.58 2.40
CA LEU A 129 -6.80 -2.64 1.83
C LEU A 129 -5.41 -2.88 2.44
N ILE A 130 -4.45 -3.24 1.60
CA ILE A 130 -3.09 -3.61 1.99
C ILE A 130 -2.12 -2.53 1.50
N THR A 131 -1.55 -1.78 2.43
CA THR A 131 -0.55 -0.73 2.15
C THR A 131 0.25 -0.43 3.41
N SER A 132 1.36 0.34 3.28
CA SER A 132 2.19 0.72 4.43
C SER A 132 1.40 1.49 5.48
N ALA A 133 1.70 1.26 6.75
CA ALA A 133 0.99 1.85 7.88
C ALA A 133 0.98 3.39 7.86
N CYS A 134 2.09 4.01 7.45
CA CYS A 134 2.18 5.46 7.30
C CYS A 134 1.25 5.99 6.20
N HIS A 135 1.02 5.21 5.13
CA HIS A 135 0.18 5.58 3.98
C HIS A 135 -1.31 5.27 4.20
N MET A 136 -1.65 4.42 5.15
CA MET A 136 -2.97 3.84 5.33
C MET A 136 -4.08 4.88 5.53
N ARG A 137 -3.86 5.91 6.38
CA ARG A 137 -4.90 6.94 6.64
C ARG A 137 -5.30 7.69 5.37
N ARG A 138 -4.33 8.09 4.54
CA ARG A 138 -4.60 8.79 3.28
C ARG A 138 -5.31 7.88 2.28
N SER A 139 -4.91 6.63 2.22
CA SER A 139 -5.54 5.64 1.34
C SER A 139 -6.99 5.36 1.73
N LEU A 140 -7.27 5.10 3.02
CA LEU A 140 -8.64 4.89 3.52
C LEU A 140 -9.56 6.06 3.18
N MET A 141 -9.11 7.29 3.41
CA MET A 141 -9.88 8.48 3.05
C MET A 141 -10.22 8.51 1.55
N CYS A 142 -9.26 8.15 0.68
CA CYS A 142 -9.49 8.10 -0.76
C CYS A 142 -10.54 7.04 -1.15
N PHE A 143 -10.50 5.86 -0.54
CA PHE A 143 -11.49 4.80 -0.79
C PHE A 143 -12.88 5.19 -0.27
N GLU A 144 -12.96 5.77 0.93
CA GLU A 144 -14.21 6.27 1.53
C GLU A 144 -14.87 7.34 0.65
N LYS A 145 -14.09 8.32 0.15
CA LYS A 145 -14.56 9.36 -0.79
C LYS A 145 -15.10 8.78 -2.10
N ASN A 146 -14.64 7.59 -2.49
CA ASN A 146 -15.16 6.85 -3.63
C ASN A 146 -16.27 5.85 -3.25
N ASN A 147 -16.85 5.94 -2.05
CA ASN A 147 -17.92 5.09 -1.55
C ASN A 147 -17.59 3.59 -1.65
N LEU A 148 -16.36 3.20 -1.42
CA LEU A 148 -15.94 1.82 -1.24
C LEU A 148 -15.46 1.61 0.20
N LYS A 149 -16.22 0.83 0.96
CA LYS A 149 -15.82 0.42 2.31
C LYS A 149 -14.73 -0.62 2.19
N VAL A 150 -13.61 -0.39 2.88
CA VAL A 150 -12.47 -1.31 2.94
C VAL A 150 -12.01 -1.47 4.39
N THR A 151 -11.51 -2.64 4.73
CA THR A 151 -10.85 -2.89 6.03
C THR A 151 -9.36 -2.66 5.87
N ALA A 152 -8.75 -1.93 6.81
CA ALA A 152 -7.32 -1.61 6.76
C ALA A 152 -6.45 -2.81 7.14
N PHE A 153 -5.45 -3.15 6.34
CA PHE A 153 -4.40 -4.09 6.70
C PHE A 153 -3.03 -3.42 6.48
N PRO A 154 -2.52 -2.69 7.50
CA PRO A 154 -1.25 -1.98 7.37
C PRO A 154 -0.06 -2.93 7.40
N THR A 155 0.88 -2.69 6.49
CA THR A 155 2.21 -3.30 6.45
C THR A 155 3.27 -2.27 6.84
N ASP A 156 4.53 -2.64 6.90
CA ASP A 156 5.65 -1.74 7.24
C ASP A 156 5.39 -0.91 8.52
N CYS A 157 4.70 -1.50 9.49
CA CYS A 157 4.37 -0.78 10.74
C CYS A 157 5.63 -0.46 11.53
N THR A 158 5.66 0.72 12.14
CA THR A 158 6.67 1.04 13.15
C THR A 158 6.65 -0.02 14.25
N ASN A 159 7.81 -0.60 14.53
CA ASN A 159 7.95 -1.71 15.46
C ASN A 159 7.21 -1.46 16.78
N SER A 160 6.48 -2.47 17.25
CA SER A 160 5.74 -2.41 18.52
C SER A 160 6.65 -2.13 19.72
N TYR A 161 7.90 -2.61 19.64
CA TYR A 161 8.90 -2.36 20.68
C TYR A 161 9.51 -0.97 20.55
N ARG A 162 9.28 -0.13 21.56
CA ARG A 162 9.86 1.21 21.64
C ARG A 162 11.23 1.15 22.29
N ASN A 163 12.25 1.55 21.54
CA ASN A 163 13.58 1.70 22.12
C ASN A 163 13.64 3.01 22.95
N THR A 164 13.84 2.87 24.25
CA THR A 164 13.91 4.00 25.19
C THR A 164 15.32 4.22 25.73
N SER A 165 16.35 3.59 25.12
CA SER A 165 17.73 3.81 25.56
C SER A 165 18.13 5.28 25.39
N ILE A 166 18.95 5.80 26.29
CA ILE A 166 19.45 7.19 26.27
C ILE A 166 20.11 7.50 24.91
N GLY A 167 20.91 6.57 24.39
CA GLY A 167 21.53 6.72 23.07
C GLY A 167 20.50 6.84 21.93
N TYR A 168 19.37 6.11 22.01
CA TYR A 168 18.31 6.22 21.01
C TYR A 168 17.58 7.56 21.06
N ILE A 169 17.44 8.14 22.26
CA ILE A 169 16.73 9.42 22.45
C ILE A 169 17.59 10.59 22.03
N LEU A 170 18.88 10.58 22.37
CA LEU A 170 19.77 11.75 22.25
C LEU A 170 20.61 11.78 20.98
N LEU A 171 21.00 10.61 20.45
CA LEU A 171 21.88 10.59 19.28
C LEU A 171 21.10 10.77 17.98
N PRO A 172 21.54 11.69 17.10
CA PRO A 172 20.98 11.85 15.76
C PRO A 172 21.11 10.56 14.96
N ARG A 173 20.07 10.21 14.19
CA ARG A 173 20.04 9.04 13.30
C ARG A 173 19.49 9.44 11.94
N SER A 174 20.09 8.95 10.87
CA SER A 174 19.64 9.18 9.49
C SER A 174 18.19 8.69 9.26
N GLN A 175 17.82 7.57 9.90
CA GLN A 175 16.46 7.04 9.84
C GLN A 175 15.39 8.03 10.35
N ALA A 176 15.74 8.92 11.28
CA ALA A 176 14.80 9.93 11.78
C ALA A 176 14.46 10.96 10.69
N THR A 177 15.42 11.34 9.86
CA THR A 177 15.21 12.24 8.72
C THR A 177 14.29 11.61 7.69
N GLU A 178 14.53 10.36 7.34
CA GLU A 178 13.68 9.61 6.41
C GLU A 178 12.24 9.46 6.95
N GLN A 179 12.09 9.14 8.24
CA GLN A 179 10.77 9.08 8.87
C GLN A 179 10.02 10.42 8.81
N TRP A 180 10.72 11.54 9.06
CA TRP A 180 10.10 12.86 8.93
C TRP A 180 9.68 13.18 7.51
N GLU A 181 10.49 12.84 6.52
CA GLU A 181 10.15 13.03 5.11
C GLU A 181 8.86 12.28 4.76
N ILE A 182 8.76 11.01 5.14
CA ILE A 182 7.57 10.19 4.91
C ILE A 182 6.34 10.81 5.61
N LEU A 183 6.44 11.14 6.90
CA LEU A 183 5.31 11.69 7.67
C LEU A 183 4.81 13.02 7.11
N ILE A 184 5.71 13.95 6.80
CA ILE A 184 5.35 15.25 6.24
C ILE A 184 4.66 15.06 4.89
N LYS A 185 5.17 14.18 4.03
CA LYS A 185 4.57 13.85 2.74
C LYS A 185 3.15 13.29 2.91
N GLU A 186 2.94 12.40 3.88
CA GLU A 186 1.62 11.83 4.15
C GLU A 186 0.65 12.84 4.73
N TRP A 187 1.08 13.70 5.68
CA TRP A 187 0.24 14.76 6.24
C TRP A 187 -0.18 15.78 5.19
N VAL A 188 0.78 16.26 4.38
CA VAL A 188 0.50 17.19 3.29
C VAL A 188 -0.45 16.54 2.28
N GLY A 189 -0.17 15.31 1.87
CA GLY A 189 -1.02 14.57 0.94
C GLY A 189 -2.43 14.33 1.49
N TYR A 190 -2.55 14.03 2.78
CA TYR A 190 -3.85 13.87 3.45
C TYR A 190 -4.67 15.17 3.41
N VAL A 191 -4.05 16.30 3.78
CA VAL A 191 -4.73 17.61 3.75
C VAL A 191 -5.14 17.98 2.33
N ILE A 192 -4.24 17.87 1.35
CA ILE A 192 -4.54 18.18 -0.06
C ILE A 192 -5.72 17.33 -0.56
N TYR A 193 -5.71 16.02 -0.31
CA TYR A 193 -6.80 15.14 -0.77
C TYR A 193 -8.10 15.34 0.02
N SER A 194 -8.05 15.79 1.27
CA SER A 194 -9.26 16.12 2.02
C SER A 194 -10.03 17.30 1.42
N ILE A 195 -9.32 18.22 0.78
CA ILE A 195 -9.88 19.45 0.18
C ILE A 195 -10.22 19.26 -1.32
N SER A 196 -9.46 18.41 -2.02
CA SER A 196 -9.56 18.27 -3.49
C SER A 196 -10.56 17.21 -3.99
N TYR A 197 -11.35 16.64 -3.09
CA TYR A 197 -12.45 15.72 -3.43
C TYR A 197 -13.79 16.43 -3.55
#